data_ec47fd29e5362e60d87ff6c0171abdd0
#
_entry.id   ec47fd29e5362e60d87ff6c0171abdd0
#
_cell.length_a   1.000
_cell.length_b   1.000
_cell.length_c   1.000
_cell.angle_alpha   90.00
_cell.angle_beta   90.00
_cell.angle_gamma   90.00
#
_symmetry.space_group_name_H-M   'P 1'
#
loop_
_entity.id
_entity.type
_entity.pdbx_description
1 polymer ?
#
loop_
_entity_poly.entity_id
_entity_poly.type
_entity_poly.pdbx_seq_one_letter_code
_entity_poly.pdbx_strand_id
1 'polypeptide(L)'
;LESEEYDRRLAGKLSEARGLLEETAAHVKESEGSAYVDLYARHLVDMATGITIGYLFLEQAKRSGRKLLMARRFITRLLPVVRMKAEQVKSGERSALTDFDELAGPVSQS
;
A
#
# COMPACT_ATOMS: atom_id res chain seq x y z
N LEU A 1 -17.22 -5.68 -23.00
CA LEU A 1 -18.04 -4.61 -22.49
C LEU A 1 -17.94 -4.52 -20.98
N GLU A 2 -18.50 -5.49 -20.26
CA GLU A 2 -18.34 -5.52 -18.81
C GLU A 2 -16.89 -5.67 -18.42
N SER A 3 -16.13 -6.47 -19.16
CA SER A 3 -14.72 -6.69 -18.87
C SER A 3 -13.89 -5.42 -19.08
N GLU A 4 -14.25 -4.62 -20.10
CA GLU A 4 -13.56 -3.36 -20.34
C GLU A 4 -13.82 -2.37 -19.21
N GLU A 5 -15.06 -2.35 -18.70
CA GLU A 5 -15.40 -1.49 -17.59
C GLU A 5 -14.68 -1.91 -16.32
N TYR A 6 -14.60 -3.20 -16.07
CA TYR A 6 -13.83 -3.72 -14.94
C TYR A 6 -12.35 -3.38 -15.08
N ASP A 7 -11.81 -3.52 -16.28
CA ASP A 7 -10.40 -3.18 -16.53
C ASP A 7 -10.13 -1.72 -16.19
N ARG A 8 -11.04 -0.83 -16.58
CA ARG A 8 -10.89 0.59 -16.28
C ARG A 8 -10.95 0.87 -14.79
N ARG A 9 -11.88 0.22 -14.09
CA ARG A 9 -12.01 0.41 -12.65
C ARG A 9 -10.79 -0.11 -11.91
N LEU A 10 -10.32 -1.28 -12.30
CA LEU A 10 -9.14 -1.88 -11.67
C LEU A 10 -7.90 -1.06 -11.96
N ALA A 11 -7.75 -0.61 -13.20
CA ALA A 11 -6.65 0.26 -13.58
C ALA A 11 -6.69 1.57 -12.80
N GLY A 12 -7.88 2.11 -12.59
CA GLY A 12 -8.07 3.31 -11.79
C GLY A 12 -7.64 3.12 -10.34
N LYS A 13 -7.97 1.97 -9.76
CA LYS A 13 -7.55 1.65 -8.39
C LYS A 13 -6.05 1.50 -8.29
N LEU A 14 -5.43 0.86 -9.27
CA LEU A 14 -3.97 0.72 -9.31
C LEU A 14 -3.29 2.06 -9.49
N SER A 15 -3.87 2.93 -10.31
CA SER A 15 -3.35 4.28 -10.52
C SER A 15 -3.43 5.08 -9.23
N GLU A 16 -4.53 4.97 -8.49
CA GLU A 16 -4.65 5.63 -7.19
C GLU A 16 -3.62 5.10 -6.21
N ALA A 17 -3.45 3.79 -6.16
CA ALA A 17 -2.47 3.17 -5.27
C ALA A 17 -1.05 3.63 -5.60
N ARG A 18 -0.74 3.73 -6.89
CA ARG A 18 0.55 4.20 -7.34
C ARG A 18 0.78 5.65 -6.95
N GLY A 19 -0.24 6.49 -7.09
CA GLY A 19 -0.16 7.88 -6.66
C GLY A 19 0.12 7.99 -5.16
N LEU A 20 -0.53 7.16 -4.37
CA LEU A 20 -0.30 7.11 -2.93
C LEU A 20 1.12 6.65 -2.60
N LEU A 21 1.63 5.69 -3.37
CA LEU A 21 3.01 5.25 -3.19
C LEU A 21 3.99 6.39 -3.47
N GLU A 22 3.76 7.12 -4.56
CA GLU A 22 4.63 8.24 -4.93
C GLU A 22 4.61 9.34 -3.87
N GLU A 23 3.42 9.71 -3.38
CA GLU A 23 3.30 10.69 -2.30
C GLU A 23 4.01 10.23 -1.05
N THR A 24 3.82 8.96 -0.70
CA THR A 24 4.40 8.40 0.51
C THR A 24 5.92 8.35 0.40
N ALA A 25 6.42 7.98 -0.78
CA ALA A 25 7.87 7.97 -1.02
C ALA A 25 8.47 9.36 -0.88
N ALA A 26 7.78 10.38 -1.39
CA ALA A 26 8.24 11.76 -1.25
C ALA A 26 8.27 12.17 0.23
N HIS A 27 7.26 11.76 0.99
CA HIS A 27 7.21 12.05 2.42
C HIS A 27 8.36 11.39 3.17
N VAL A 28 8.67 10.14 2.83
CA VAL A 28 9.80 9.42 3.44
C VAL A 28 11.11 10.11 3.13
N LYS A 29 11.25 10.59 1.91
CA LYS A 29 12.47 11.30 1.51
C LYS A 29 12.65 12.56 2.32
N GLU A 30 11.57 13.27 2.62
CA GLU A 30 11.63 14.46 3.46
C GLU A 30 11.96 14.13 4.91
N SER A 31 11.70 12.88 5.32
CA SER A 31 11.97 12.42 6.67
C SER A 31 13.36 11.80 6.80
N GLU A 32 14.21 11.99 5.82
CA GLU A 32 15.55 11.43 5.77
C GLU A 32 16.33 11.80 7.03
N GLY A 33 16.98 10.79 7.61
CA GLY A 33 17.69 10.98 8.86
C GLY A 33 16.87 10.65 10.10
N SER A 34 15.59 10.38 9.91
CA SER A 34 14.71 9.97 10.99
C SER A 34 14.97 8.51 11.37
N ALA A 35 14.76 8.19 12.65
CA ALA A 35 14.84 6.82 13.13
C ALA A 35 13.76 5.91 12.53
N TYR A 36 12.78 6.50 11.87
CA TYR A 36 11.64 5.77 11.30
C TYR A 36 11.84 5.40 9.84
N VAL A 37 12.95 5.79 9.23
CA VAL A 37 13.17 5.58 7.79
C VAL A 37 13.11 4.09 7.43
N ASP A 38 13.67 3.23 8.27
CA ASP A 38 13.64 1.79 8.00
C ASP A 38 12.23 1.23 7.98
N LEU A 39 11.39 1.68 8.91
CA LEU A 39 10.01 1.27 8.97
C LEU A 39 9.24 1.74 7.74
N TYR A 40 9.47 2.99 7.35
CA TYR A 40 8.83 3.57 6.16
C TYR A 40 9.26 2.83 4.90
N ALA A 41 10.55 2.51 4.81
CA ALA A 41 11.06 1.79 3.64
C ALA A 41 10.37 0.45 3.50
N ARG A 42 10.12 -0.25 4.60
CA ARG A 42 9.40 -1.52 4.58
C ARG A 42 7.98 -1.34 4.06
N HIS A 43 7.27 -0.31 4.52
CA HIS A 43 5.93 -0.02 4.03
C HIS A 43 5.94 0.29 2.53
N LEU A 44 6.93 1.06 2.08
CA LEU A 44 7.04 1.39 0.65
C LEU A 44 7.28 0.14 -0.19
N VAL A 45 8.13 -0.76 0.28
CA VAL A 45 8.39 -2.02 -0.43
C VAL A 45 7.12 -2.86 -0.52
N ASP A 46 6.38 -2.97 0.59
CA ASP A 46 5.12 -3.72 0.61
C ASP A 46 4.11 -3.13 -0.36
N MET A 47 3.98 -1.80 -0.38
CA MET A 47 3.07 -1.11 -1.29
C MET A 47 3.48 -1.33 -2.74
N ALA A 48 4.75 -1.15 -3.05
CA ALA A 48 5.27 -1.32 -4.40
C ALA A 48 5.10 -2.76 -4.89
N THR A 49 5.37 -3.72 -4.03
CA THR A 49 5.21 -5.13 -4.36
C THR A 49 3.75 -5.45 -4.69
N GLY A 50 2.84 -5.00 -3.84
CA GLY A 50 1.41 -5.21 -4.06
C GLY A 50 0.92 -4.59 -5.35
N ILE A 51 1.33 -3.37 -5.63
CA ILE A 51 0.94 -2.66 -6.86
C ILE A 51 1.48 -3.38 -8.09
N THR A 52 2.73 -3.83 -8.04
CA THR A 52 3.33 -4.58 -9.14
C THR A 52 2.57 -5.87 -9.41
N ILE A 53 2.24 -6.62 -8.38
CA ILE A 53 1.46 -7.84 -8.50
C ILE A 53 0.07 -7.52 -9.07
N GLY A 54 -0.54 -6.43 -8.64
CA GLY A 54 -1.83 -5.99 -9.17
C GLY A 54 -1.78 -5.74 -10.66
N TYR A 55 -0.77 -5.05 -11.14
CA TYR A 55 -0.61 -4.82 -12.57
C TYR A 55 -0.38 -6.11 -13.34
N LEU A 56 0.40 -7.04 -12.79
CA LEU A 56 0.61 -8.34 -13.41
C LEU A 56 -0.69 -9.11 -13.54
N PHE A 57 -1.50 -9.12 -12.49
CA PHE A 57 -2.80 -9.79 -12.54
C PHE A 57 -3.73 -9.14 -13.55
N LEU A 58 -3.73 -7.81 -13.63
CA LEU A 58 -4.56 -7.11 -14.60
C LEU A 58 -4.12 -7.44 -16.03
N GLU A 59 -2.82 -7.51 -16.26
CA GLU A 59 -2.27 -7.88 -17.56
C GLU A 59 -2.69 -9.30 -17.95
N GLN A 60 -2.61 -10.23 -17.01
CA GLN A 60 -3.04 -11.61 -17.24
C GLN A 60 -4.55 -11.71 -17.46
N ALA A 61 -5.31 -10.85 -16.80
CA ALA A 61 -6.77 -10.84 -16.93
C ALA A 61 -7.22 -10.52 -18.35
N LYS A 62 -6.41 -9.78 -19.10
CA LYS A 62 -6.72 -9.48 -20.49
C LYS A 62 -6.72 -10.72 -21.37
N ARG A 63 -6.05 -11.77 -20.92
CA ARG A 63 -5.91 -13.02 -21.67
C ARG A 63 -6.85 -14.14 -21.18
N SER A 64 -7.40 -13.98 -19.99
CA SER A 64 -8.22 -15.04 -19.39
C SER A 64 -9.25 -14.43 -18.44
N GLY A 65 -10.51 -14.76 -18.67
CA GLY A 65 -11.60 -14.32 -17.81
C GLY A 65 -11.49 -14.84 -16.38
N ARG A 66 -10.89 -16.03 -16.22
CA ARG A 66 -10.65 -16.58 -14.89
C ARG A 66 -9.68 -15.71 -14.11
N LYS A 67 -8.68 -15.19 -14.78
CA LYS A 67 -7.70 -14.32 -14.16
C LYS A 67 -8.25 -12.95 -13.84
N LEU A 68 -9.28 -12.52 -14.56
CA LEU A 68 -9.96 -11.27 -14.25
C LEU A 68 -10.57 -11.31 -12.85
N LEU A 69 -11.15 -12.42 -12.47
CA LEU A 69 -11.73 -12.56 -11.13
C LEU A 69 -10.66 -12.46 -10.06
N MET A 70 -9.51 -13.08 -10.30
CA MET A 70 -8.37 -13.00 -9.37
C MET A 70 -7.84 -11.58 -9.27
N ALA A 71 -7.70 -10.91 -10.41
CA ALA A 71 -7.24 -9.53 -10.45
C ALA A 71 -8.19 -8.62 -9.67
N ARG A 72 -9.47 -8.79 -9.89
CA ARG A 72 -10.50 -8.02 -9.22
C ARG A 72 -10.42 -8.16 -7.71
N ARG A 73 -10.32 -9.39 -7.24
CA ARG A 73 -10.23 -9.66 -5.80
C ARG A 73 -8.96 -9.07 -5.19
N PHE A 74 -7.84 -9.28 -5.86
CA PHE A 74 -6.56 -8.80 -5.37
C PHE A 74 -6.53 -7.27 -5.31
N ILE A 75 -6.87 -6.62 -6.42
CA ILE A 75 -6.77 -5.16 -6.52
C ILE A 75 -7.76 -4.48 -5.59
N THR A 76 -8.96 -5.04 -5.45
CA THR A 76 -9.96 -4.50 -4.55
C THR A 76 -9.49 -4.52 -3.10
N ARG A 77 -8.76 -5.55 -2.70
CA ARG A 77 -8.19 -5.64 -1.35
C ARG A 77 -6.93 -4.80 -1.20
N LEU A 78 -6.20 -4.64 -2.27
CA LEU A 78 -4.93 -3.91 -2.25
C LEU A 78 -5.11 -2.44 -1.91
N LEU A 79 -6.07 -1.79 -2.54
CA LEU A 79 -6.22 -0.35 -2.40
C LEU A 79 -6.43 0.11 -0.95
N PRO A 80 -7.33 -0.50 -0.16
CA PRO A 80 -7.45 -0.13 1.24
C PRO A 80 -6.17 -0.34 2.04
N VAL A 81 -5.42 -1.40 1.73
CA VAL A 81 -4.16 -1.68 2.42
C VAL A 81 -3.14 -0.60 2.09
N VAL A 82 -3.05 -0.21 0.81
CA VAL A 82 -2.14 0.86 0.41
C VAL A 82 -2.53 2.17 1.08
N ARG A 83 -3.82 2.49 1.11
CA ARG A 83 -4.31 3.69 1.79
C ARG A 83 -3.93 3.70 3.26
N MET A 84 -4.11 2.58 3.93
CA MET A 84 -3.77 2.44 5.34
C MET A 84 -2.28 2.66 5.57
N LYS A 85 -1.44 1.99 4.78
CA LYS A 85 0.00 2.12 4.91
C LYS A 85 0.47 3.55 4.62
N ALA A 86 -0.08 4.18 3.58
CA ALA A 86 0.25 5.55 3.24
C ALA A 86 -0.10 6.49 4.40
N GLU A 87 -1.27 6.30 4.99
CA GLU A 87 -1.70 7.13 6.10
C GLU A 87 -0.85 6.89 7.34
N GLN A 88 -0.50 5.66 7.62
CA GLN A 88 0.38 5.35 8.74
C GLN A 88 1.73 6.06 8.61
N VAL A 89 2.27 6.06 7.41
CA VAL A 89 3.55 6.75 7.18
C VAL A 89 3.41 8.26 7.31
N LYS A 90 2.38 8.83 6.70
CA LYS A 90 2.21 10.29 6.67
C LYS A 90 1.87 10.89 8.03
N SER A 91 1.05 10.21 8.79
CA SER A 91 0.52 10.79 10.02
C SER A 91 1.12 10.20 11.27
N GLY A 92 1.78 9.07 11.17
CA GLY A 92 1.90 8.32 12.35
C GLY A 92 3.22 7.72 12.73
N GLU A 93 4.28 8.12 12.10
CA GLU A 93 5.54 7.52 12.48
C GLU A 93 5.76 7.63 13.97
N ARG A 94 5.52 8.79 14.52
CA ARG A 94 5.64 8.96 15.96
C ARG A 94 4.56 8.22 16.70
N SER A 95 3.33 8.27 16.19
CA SER A 95 2.25 7.60 16.89
C SER A 95 2.38 6.09 16.81
N ALA A 96 2.90 5.54 15.72
CA ALA A 96 3.15 4.10 15.64
C ALA A 96 4.16 3.65 16.68
N LEU A 97 5.27 4.39 16.84
CA LEU A 97 6.26 4.07 17.86
C LEU A 97 5.79 4.43 19.26
N THR A 98 5.05 5.52 19.38
CA THR A 98 4.46 5.90 20.65
C THR A 98 3.45 4.85 21.13
N ASP A 99 2.61 4.38 20.20
CA ASP A 99 1.65 3.33 20.51
C ASP A 99 2.37 2.04 20.90
N PHE A 100 3.44 1.72 20.21
CA PHE A 100 4.25 0.56 20.57
C PHE A 100 4.84 0.73 21.97
N ASP A 101 5.36 1.93 22.28
CA ASP A 101 5.90 2.22 23.58
C ASP A 101 4.82 2.16 24.67
N GLU A 102 3.62 2.62 24.36
CA GLU A 102 2.51 2.54 25.30
C GLU A 102 2.06 1.11 25.54
N LEU A 103 2.12 0.28 24.52
CA LEU A 103 1.73 -1.12 24.63
C LEU A 103 2.81 -1.97 25.27
N ALA A 104 4.07 -1.70 24.95
CA ALA A 104 5.21 -2.49 25.43
C ALA A 104 5.96 -1.80 26.56
N GLY A 105 6.08 -0.47 26.49
CA GLY A 105 6.82 0.30 27.46
C GLY A 105 6.30 0.23 28.87
N PRO A 106 5.01 0.47 29.10
CA PRO A 106 4.46 0.34 30.45
C PRO A 106 4.64 -1.05 31.03
N VAL A 107 4.51 -2.06 30.19
CA VAL A 107 4.72 -3.43 30.61
C VAL A 107 6.17 -3.66 30.99
N SER A 108 7.08 -3.14 30.20
CA SER A 108 8.51 -3.29 30.45
C SER A 108 8.97 -2.48 31.65
N GLN A 109 8.28 -1.39 31.95
CA GLN A 109 8.62 -0.55 33.08
C GLN A 109 8.08 -1.08 34.39
N SER A 110 7.02 -1.84 34.30
CA SER A 110 6.44 -2.43 35.48
C SER A 110 7.18 -3.70 35.88
#